data_218999c9b9312c3d2d6a831d37af5d5a
#
_entry.id   218999c9b9312c3d2d6a831d37af5d5a
#
_cell.length_a   1.000
_cell.length_b   1.000
_cell.length_c   1.000
_cell.angle_alpha   90.00
_cell.angle_beta   90.00
_cell.angle_gamma   90.00
#
_symmetry.space_group_name_H-M   'P 1'
#
loop_
_entity.id
_entity.type
_entity.pdbx_description
1 polymer ?
#
loop_
_entity_poly.entity_id
_entity_poly.type
_entity_poly.pdbx_seq_one_letter_code
_entity_poly.pdbx_strand_id
1 'polypeptide(L)'
;MKIGILSLVLHTNYGGILQSYALQTVLERLGHEVYVFNREQQYDKTRWKYIPKRFVKRIIGRDVVIFQEARYKKEAPMICQHIWNFRKKYIHEYIIKSFDDIKKMNLDAIIVGSDQVWRPCYFKSQWNVGIENAFLSFTRDWNIKRVAYAASFGVNDWEFSDQETQLVAEAAKLFSAISVREDSGIKLLKEKLNLNSIQVLDPTLLLSRDDYVKLIEKADIGKSSGNLLTYILNPSSKKTTFINEVAKAKGLIPFSVNNSNVKQTAPIEQRIMPSIEKWLQGFNDAKLVVTDSFHACVFSIIFNKPFIVLGNHERGNARFDSLLKLFDLHDNLVVNLDSYSFERILSSRIENKKIEELRIKSIQFLKQFI
;
A
#
# COMPACT_ATOMS: atom_id res chain seq x y z
N MET A 1 1.00 -11.93 -23.56
CA MET A 1 1.97 -10.83 -23.61
C MET A 1 2.92 -10.99 -22.43
N LYS A 2 4.15 -10.49 -22.59
CA LYS A 2 5.13 -10.38 -21.51
C LYS A 2 5.09 -8.98 -20.92
N ILE A 3 4.70 -8.85 -19.66
CA ILE A 3 4.33 -7.57 -19.02
C ILE A 3 5.23 -7.29 -17.81
N GLY A 4 5.75 -6.07 -17.73
CA GLY A 4 6.41 -5.55 -16.55
C GLY A 4 5.49 -4.66 -15.71
N ILE A 5 5.50 -4.79 -14.40
CA ILE A 5 4.81 -3.90 -13.47
C ILE A 5 5.85 -2.99 -12.79
N LEU A 6 5.72 -1.69 -12.95
CA LEU A 6 6.47 -0.67 -12.21
C LEU A 6 5.59 -0.10 -11.10
N SER A 7 6.01 -0.24 -9.86
CA SER A 7 5.35 0.33 -8.69
C SER A 7 6.39 0.93 -7.73
N LEU A 8 6.00 1.28 -6.52
CA LEU A 8 6.96 1.56 -5.46
C LEU A 8 7.76 0.29 -5.12
N VAL A 9 8.98 0.48 -4.63
CA VAL A 9 9.87 -0.64 -4.28
C VAL A 9 9.23 -1.50 -3.19
N LEU A 10 9.24 -2.82 -3.38
CA LEU A 10 8.66 -3.76 -2.44
C LEU A 10 9.59 -3.94 -1.22
N HIS A 11 9.22 -3.32 -0.12
CA HIS A 11 9.92 -3.46 1.17
C HIS A 11 9.11 -4.32 2.15
N THR A 12 8.55 -3.68 3.16
CA THR A 12 7.82 -4.29 4.28
C THR A 12 6.38 -3.78 4.41
N ASN A 13 5.91 -3.01 3.42
CA ASN A 13 4.55 -2.51 3.37
C ASN A 13 3.61 -3.61 2.89
N TYR A 14 2.80 -4.16 3.81
CA TYR A 14 1.83 -5.23 3.51
C TYR A 14 0.92 -4.86 2.33
N GLY A 15 0.36 -3.66 2.34
CA GLY A 15 -0.53 -3.20 1.27
C GLY A 15 0.18 -3.06 -0.07
N GLY A 16 1.39 -2.49 -0.09
CA GLY A 16 2.20 -2.37 -1.30
C GLY A 16 2.56 -3.72 -1.92
N ILE A 17 2.84 -4.72 -1.08
CA ILE A 17 3.13 -6.09 -1.53
C ILE A 17 1.87 -6.76 -2.07
N LEU A 18 0.75 -6.67 -1.33
CA LEU A 18 -0.51 -7.30 -1.71
C LEU A 18 -1.14 -6.68 -2.96
N GLN A 19 -0.97 -5.35 -3.20
CA GLN A 19 -1.44 -4.74 -4.44
C GLN A 19 -0.63 -5.21 -5.65
N SER A 20 0.69 -5.39 -5.51
CA SER A 20 1.53 -5.95 -6.59
C SER A 20 1.21 -7.42 -6.86
N TYR A 21 1.03 -8.22 -5.80
CA TYR A 21 0.56 -9.60 -5.90
C TYR A 21 -0.80 -9.70 -6.61
N ALA A 22 -1.74 -8.85 -6.24
CA ALA A 22 -3.08 -8.87 -6.84
C ALA A 22 -3.07 -8.48 -8.32
N LEU A 23 -2.34 -7.41 -8.68
CA LEU A 23 -2.22 -7.00 -10.08
C LEU A 23 -1.54 -8.08 -10.92
N GLN A 24 -0.42 -8.64 -10.45
CA GLN A 24 0.25 -9.77 -11.09
C GLN A 24 -0.73 -10.93 -11.31
N THR A 25 -1.42 -11.37 -10.24
CA THR A 25 -2.35 -12.52 -10.29
C THR A 25 -3.48 -12.30 -11.29
N VAL A 26 -4.04 -11.08 -11.37
CA VAL A 26 -5.11 -10.77 -12.33
C VAL A 26 -4.59 -10.82 -13.76
N LEU A 27 -3.41 -10.25 -14.03
CA LEU A 27 -2.81 -10.28 -15.37
C LEU A 27 -2.44 -11.70 -15.80
N GLU A 28 -1.95 -12.54 -14.88
CA GLU A 28 -1.67 -13.95 -15.13
C GLU A 28 -2.96 -14.75 -15.43
N ARG A 29 -4.06 -14.47 -14.71
CA ARG A 29 -5.39 -15.04 -15.01
C ARG A 29 -5.93 -14.59 -16.36
N LEU A 30 -5.47 -13.47 -16.90
CA LEU A 30 -5.76 -13.01 -18.27
C LEU A 30 -4.84 -13.63 -19.31
N GLY A 31 -3.92 -14.51 -18.92
CA GLY A 31 -3.04 -15.26 -19.82
C GLY A 31 -1.72 -14.56 -20.16
N HIS A 32 -1.26 -13.63 -19.32
CA HIS A 32 -0.01 -12.92 -19.52
C HIS A 32 1.13 -13.48 -18.66
N GLU A 33 2.36 -13.35 -19.13
CA GLU A 33 3.58 -13.56 -18.36
C GLU A 33 3.95 -12.25 -17.68
N VAL A 34 4.05 -12.23 -16.35
CA VAL A 34 4.13 -10.99 -15.58
C VAL A 34 5.37 -10.96 -14.69
N TYR A 35 6.04 -9.80 -14.66
CA TYR A 35 7.19 -9.51 -13.79
C TYR A 35 6.96 -8.22 -13.03
N VAL A 36 7.28 -8.21 -11.75
CA VAL A 36 7.23 -7.01 -10.90
C VAL A 36 8.63 -6.46 -10.74
N PHE A 37 8.88 -5.24 -11.22
CA PHE A 37 10.18 -4.62 -11.07
C PHE A 37 10.45 -4.24 -9.63
N ASN A 38 11.62 -4.59 -9.16
CA ASN A 38 12.08 -4.25 -7.83
C ASN A 38 13.59 -3.94 -7.85
N ARG A 39 14.11 -3.40 -6.76
CA ARG A 39 15.55 -3.16 -6.56
C ARG A 39 16.06 -3.98 -5.39
N GLU A 40 17.38 -4.21 -5.39
CA GLU A 40 18.05 -4.75 -4.21
C GLU A 40 17.77 -3.89 -2.98
N GLN A 41 17.60 -4.57 -1.85
CA GLN A 41 17.43 -3.92 -0.56
C GLN A 41 18.60 -2.98 -0.28
N GLN A 42 18.33 -1.68 -0.26
CA GLN A 42 19.31 -0.71 0.15
C GLN A 42 19.19 -0.43 1.64
N TYR A 43 20.33 -0.39 2.31
CA TYR A 43 20.39 -0.03 3.73
C TYR A 43 21.02 1.35 3.86
N ASP A 44 20.39 2.20 4.65
CA ASP A 44 20.95 3.51 4.96
C ASP A 44 22.34 3.38 5.56
N LYS A 45 23.26 4.22 5.11
CA LYS A 45 24.55 4.37 5.77
C LYS A 45 24.37 5.01 7.15
N THR A 46 25.22 4.62 8.10
CA THR A 46 25.18 5.22 9.43
C THR A 46 25.28 6.74 9.35
N ARG A 47 24.29 7.41 9.89
CA ARG A 47 24.20 8.88 9.88
C ARG A 47 24.95 9.45 11.09
N TRP A 48 26.27 9.54 10.98
CA TRP A 48 27.19 9.94 12.04
C TRP A 48 26.80 11.23 12.77
N LYS A 49 26.28 12.22 12.06
CA LYS A 49 25.82 13.50 12.64
C LYS A 49 24.70 13.35 13.68
N TYR A 50 23.95 12.25 13.68
CA TYR A 50 22.87 12.01 14.64
C TYR A 50 23.29 11.19 15.86
N ILE A 51 24.49 10.60 15.85
CA ILE A 51 24.99 9.74 16.94
C ILE A 51 25.01 10.48 18.28
N PRO A 52 25.58 11.69 18.43
CA PRO A 52 25.59 12.39 19.70
C PRO A 52 24.17 12.62 20.25
N LYS A 53 23.24 13.06 19.39
CA LYS A 53 21.84 13.26 19.77
C LYS A 53 21.15 11.96 20.19
N ARG A 54 21.45 10.83 19.51
CA ARG A 54 20.90 9.52 19.87
C ARG A 54 21.45 9.04 21.21
N PHE A 55 22.73 9.27 21.45
CA PHE A 55 23.39 8.93 22.72
C PHE A 55 22.72 9.65 23.90
N VAL A 56 22.56 10.99 23.80
CA VAL A 56 21.86 11.78 24.83
C VAL A 56 20.43 11.26 25.04
N LYS A 57 19.67 11.03 23.96
CA LYS A 57 18.30 10.47 24.07
C LYS A 57 18.29 9.10 24.78
N ARG A 58 19.31 8.27 24.57
CA ARG A 58 19.43 6.96 25.22
C ARG A 58 19.69 7.11 26.72
N ILE A 59 20.58 8.04 27.13
CA ILE A 59 20.88 8.32 28.56
C ILE A 59 19.63 8.77 29.31
N ILE A 60 18.76 9.60 28.68
CA ILE A 60 17.51 10.07 29.30
C ILE A 60 16.36 9.05 29.18
N GLY A 61 16.67 7.77 28.91
CA GLY A 61 15.71 6.66 28.94
C GLY A 61 14.79 6.54 27.73
N ARG A 62 15.03 7.29 26.63
CA ARG A 62 14.23 7.13 25.40
C ARG A 62 14.60 5.86 24.67
N ASP A 63 13.61 5.23 24.03
CA ASP A 63 13.77 4.04 23.19
C ASP A 63 14.45 4.41 21.85
N VAL A 64 15.79 4.48 21.87
CA VAL A 64 16.60 4.84 20.70
C VAL A 64 17.80 3.92 20.58
N VAL A 65 18.05 3.41 19.39
CA VAL A 65 19.26 2.67 19.04
C VAL A 65 20.29 3.63 18.45
N ILE A 66 21.50 3.67 19.02
CA ILE A 66 22.57 4.62 18.62
C ILE A 66 22.97 4.36 17.16
N PHE A 67 23.34 3.14 16.83
CA PHE A 67 23.74 2.70 15.49
C PHE A 67 22.59 1.96 14.79
N GLN A 68 21.40 2.57 14.72
CA GLN A 68 20.19 1.92 14.25
C GLN A 68 20.30 1.39 12.81
N GLU A 69 21.00 2.10 11.91
CA GLU A 69 21.17 1.69 10.53
C GLU A 69 22.00 0.41 10.40
N ALA A 70 23.14 0.36 11.10
CA ALA A 70 24.01 -0.82 11.13
C ALA A 70 23.32 -2.01 11.79
N ARG A 71 22.61 -1.77 12.89
CA ARG A 71 21.82 -2.79 13.57
C ARG A 71 20.72 -3.34 12.66
N TYR A 72 19.95 -2.45 12.02
CA TYR A 72 18.90 -2.87 11.10
C TYR A 72 19.44 -3.69 9.94
N LYS A 73 20.55 -3.27 9.31
CA LYS A 73 21.21 -4.05 8.25
C LYS A 73 21.54 -5.48 8.69
N LYS A 74 22.03 -5.65 9.92
CA LYS A 74 22.38 -6.97 10.48
C LYS A 74 21.13 -7.81 10.79
N GLU A 75 20.07 -7.20 11.30
CA GLU A 75 18.90 -7.88 11.83
C GLU A 75 17.74 -8.00 10.82
N ALA A 76 17.74 -7.20 9.75
CA ALA A 76 16.67 -7.21 8.74
C ALA A 76 16.37 -8.59 8.14
N PRO A 77 17.36 -9.47 7.86
CA PRO A 77 17.07 -10.81 7.36
C PRO A 77 16.16 -11.63 8.30
N MET A 78 16.30 -11.45 9.60
CA MET A 78 15.46 -12.12 10.59
C MET A 78 14.16 -11.36 10.83
N ILE A 79 14.22 -10.03 10.96
CA ILE A 79 13.01 -9.20 11.21
C ILE A 79 12.01 -9.30 10.06
N CYS A 80 12.48 -9.30 8.81
CA CYS A 80 11.64 -9.28 7.61
C CYS A 80 11.45 -10.66 6.97
N GLN A 81 11.93 -11.75 7.59
CA GLN A 81 11.98 -13.09 7.00
C GLN A 81 10.65 -13.55 6.42
N HIS A 82 9.54 -13.34 7.12
CA HIS A 82 8.22 -13.79 6.68
C HIS A 82 7.75 -13.03 5.44
N ILE A 83 8.00 -11.72 5.41
CA ILE A 83 7.64 -10.87 4.27
C ILE A 83 8.48 -11.22 3.05
N TRP A 84 9.79 -11.44 3.23
CA TRP A 84 10.67 -11.84 2.13
C TRP A 84 10.33 -13.23 1.60
N ASN A 85 9.95 -14.17 2.49
CA ASN A 85 9.49 -15.50 2.06
C ASN A 85 8.20 -15.42 1.24
N PHE A 86 7.23 -14.58 1.64
CA PHE A 86 6.02 -14.35 0.87
C PHE A 86 6.34 -13.79 -0.52
N ARG A 87 7.16 -12.74 -0.60
CA ARG A 87 7.57 -12.14 -1.86
C ARG A 87 8.23 -13.16 -2.78
N LYS A 88 9.22 -13.90 -2.27
CA LYS A 88 9.92 -14.95 -3.02
C LYS A 88 8.99 -16.06 -3.53
N LYS A 89 7.94 -16.37 -2.76
CA LYS A 89 7.01 -17.47 -3.09
C LYS A 89 5.91 -17.07 -4.08
N TYR A 90 5.43 -15.81 -4.00
CA TYR A 90 4.20 -15.40 -4.65
C TYR A 90 4.36 -14.25 -5.66
N ILE A 91 5.49 -13.55 -5.68
CA ILE A 91 5.70 -12.42 -6.59
C ILE A 91 6.86 -12.75 -7.53
N HIS A 92 6.65 -12.60 -8.82
CA HIS A 92 7.68 -12.77 -9.84
C HIS A 92 8.52 -11.49 -9.93
N GLU A 93 9.36 -11.28 -8.91
CA GLU A 93 10.21 -10.10 -8.84
C GLU A 93 11.35 -10.16 -9.86
N TYR A 94 11.53 -9.08 -10.60
CA TYR A 94 12.71 -8.84 -11.41
C TYR A 94 13.52 -7.71 -10.81
N ILE A 95 14.69 -8.05 -10.28
CA ILE A 95 15.57 -7.07 -9.63
C ILE A 95 16.37 -6.32 -10.68
N ILE A 96 16.15 -5.01 -10.77
CA ILE A 96 16.85 -4.12 -11.67
C ILE A 96 17.88 -3.27 -10.93
N LYS A 97 19.02 -3.04 -11.56
CA LYS A 97 20.05 -2.08 -11.11
C LYS A 97 19.84 -0.71 -11.73
N SER A 98 19.38 -0.69 -12.97
CA SER A 98 18.95 0.51 -13.71
C SER A 98 17.73 0.19 -14.57
N PHE A 99 17.03 1.20 -15.06
CA PHE A 99 15.91 1.01 -15.98
C PHE A 99 16.34 0.44 -17.35
N ASP A 100 17.63 0.57 -17.72
CA ASP A 100 18.17 -0.04 -18.94
C ASP A 100 18.11 -1.58 -18.90
N ASP A 101 18.14 -2.17 -17.70
CA ASP A 101 18.01 -3.63 -17.56
C ASP A 101 16.64 -4.14 -18.06
N ILE A 102 15.60 -3.29 -17.95
CA ILE A 102 14.24 -3.62 -18.40
C ILE A 102 14.20 -3.81 -19.93
N LYS A 103 14.98 -3.02 -20.68
CA LYS A 103 15.02 -3.13 -22.15
C LYS A 103 15.43 -4.51 -22.62
N LYS A 104 16.31 -5.19 -21.87
CA LYS A 104 16.81 -6.54 -22.18
C LYS A 104 15.73 -7.63 -22.04
N MET A 105 14.62 -7.32 -21.36
CA MET A 105 13.54 -8.29 -21.11
C MET A 105 12.64 -8.52 -22.33
N ASN A 106 12.70 -7.67 -23.35
CA ASN A 106 11.83 -7.72 -24.54
C ASN A 106 10.35 -7.82 -24.15
N LEU A 107 9.88 -6.84 -23.38
CA LEU A 107 8.51 -6.78 -22.91
C LEU A 107 7.57 -6.26 -23.99
N ASP A 108 6.33 -6.74 -24.00
CA ASP A 108 5.25 -6.21 -24.84
C ASP A 108 4.59 -4.99 -24.23
N ALA A 109 4.54 -4.93 -22.90
CA ALA A 109 3.91 -3.82 -22.17
C ALA A 109 4.59 -3.55 -20.83
N ILE A 110 4.49 -2.30 -20.36
CA ILE A 110 4.77 -1.93 -18.98
C ILE A 110 3.52 -1.29 -18.39
N ILE A 111 3.12 -1.79 -17.22
CA ILE A 111 2.04 -1.22 -16.42
C ILE A 111 2.65 -0.47 -15.24
N VAL A 112 2.33 0.81 -15.14
CA VAL A 112 2.55 1.55 -13.89
C VAL A 112 1.45 1.12 -12.93
N GLY A 113 1.86 0.42 -11.86
CA GLY A 113 0.93 -0.15 -10.88
C GLY A 113 0.38 0.88 -9.90
N SER A 114 -0.36 0.38 -8.96
CA SER A 114 -1.01 1.15 -7.91
C SER A 114 -0.03 1.60 -6.81
N ASP A 115 -0.60 2.04 -5.67
CA ASP A 115 0.02 2.77 -4.58
C ASP A 115 0.45 4.18 -5.00
N GLN A 116 1.08 4.94 -4.13
CA GLN A 116 1.46 6.34 -4.34
C GLN A 116 2.67 6.46 -5.28
N VAL A 117 2.64 5.73 -6.40
CA VAL A 117 3.73 5.67 -7.38
C VAL A 117 3.98 7.03 -8.05
N TRP A 118 2.94 7.86 -8.15
CA TRP A 118 3.02 9.22 -8.71
C TRP A 118 3.20 10.31 -7.65
N ARG A 119 3.57 9.93 -6.43
CA ARG A 119 3.95 10.88 -5.39
C ARG A 119 5.46 11.09 -5.36
N PRO A 120 5.98 12.31 -5.71
CA PRO A 120 7.41 12.54 -5.91
C PRO A 120 8.29 12.14 -4.73
N CYS A 121 7.85 12.44 -3.48
CA CYS A 121 8.63 12.14 -2.29
C CYS A 121 8.85 10.63 -2.07
N TYR A 122 7.91 9.77 -2.49
CA TYR A 122 8.05 8.32 -2.36
C TYR A 122 8.82 7.72 -3.51
N PHE A 123 8.44 8.01 -4.76
CA PHE A 123 9.09 7.41 -5.92
C PHE A 123 10.57 7.79 -6.01
N LYS A 124 10.88 9.10 -5.94
CA LYS A 124 12.27 9.58 -6.01
C LYS A 124 13.15 8.99 -4.91
N SER A 125 12.64 8.88 -3.68
CA SER A 125 13.43 8.34 -2.56
C SER A 125 13.66 6.83 -2.67
N GLN A 126 12.70 6.08 -3.20
CA GLN A 126 12.80 4.62 -3.28
C GLN A 126 13.56 4.15 -4.52
N TRP A 127 13.33 4.77 -5.67
CA TRP A 127 14.02 4.42 -6.92
C TRP A 127 15.33 5.18 -7.12
N ASN A 128 15.56 6.27 -6.40
CA ASN A 128 16.73 7.16 -6.53
C ASN A 128 16.92 7.71 -7.95
N VAL A 129 15.82 8.13 -8.57
CA VAL A 129 15.73 8.72 -9.92
C VAL A 129 14.69 9.83 -9.94
N GLY A 130 14.60 10.57 -11.03
CA GLY A 130 13.57 11.60 -11.23
C GLY A 130 12.16 10.99 -11.33
N ILE A 131 11.15 11.82 -10.99
CA ILE A 131 9.74 11.38 -10.94
C ILE A 131 9.18 11.06 -12.34
N GLU A 132 9.74 11.61 -13.40
CA GLU A 132 9.36 11.33 -14.79
C GLU A 132 9.49 9.83 -15.13
N ASN A 133 10.35 9.10 -14.41
CA ASN A 133 10.49 7.66 -14.58
C ASN A 133 9.28 6.88 -14.04
N ALA A 134 8.50 7.45 -13.11
CA ALA A 134 7.20 6.91 -12.72
C ALA A 134 6.15 7.02 -13.83
N PHE A 135 6.41 7.85 -14.84
CA PHE A 135 5.63 7.98 -16.08
C PHE A 135 6.32 7.30 -17.26
N LEU A 136 7.25 6.37 -16.99
CA LEU A 136 7.95 5.57 -18.00
C LEU A 136 8.77 6.40 -19.01
N SER A 137 9.31 7.56 -18.63
CA SER A 137 10.12 8.41 -19.50
C SER A 137 11.32 7.69 -20.10
N PHE A 138 11.90 6.72 -19.38
CA PHE A 138 13.02 5.89 -19.86
C PHE A 138 12.67 4.98 -21.04
N THR A 139 11.38 4.83 -21.36
CA THR A 139 10.91 4.01 -22.49
C THR A 139 10.62 4.84 -23.75
N ARG A 140 10.93 6.14 -23.78
CA ARG A 140 10.52 7.07 -24.86
C ARG A 140 10.73 6.48 -26.27
N ASP A 141 11.88 5.86 -26.50
CA ASP A 141 12.28 5.32 -27.80
C ASP A 141 11.98 3.83 -27.96
N TRP A 142 11.14 3.26 -27.07
CA TRP A 142 10.80 1.84 -27.14
C TRP A 142 9.45 1.65 -27.81
N ASN A 143 9.38 0.67 -28.69
CA ASN A 143 8.10 0.21 -29.23
C ASN A 143 7.42 -0.73 -28.20
N ILE A 144 6.78 -0.14 -27.20
CA ILE A 144 6.16 -0.86 -26.09
C ILE A 144 4.86 -0.21 -25.69
N LYS A 145 3.86 -1.01 -25.28
CA LYS A 145 2.61 -0.51 -24.75
C LYS A 145 2.80 -0.01 -23.30
N ARG A 146 2.22 1.15 -22.98
CA ARG A 146 2.31 1.79 -21.65
C ARG A 146 0.90 2.01 -21.10
N VAL A 147 0.63 1.47 -19.93
CA VAL A 147 -0.65 1.61 -19.25
C VAL A 147 -0.42 2.00 -17.80
N ALA A 148 -1.21 2.92 -17.27
CA ALA A 148 -1.26 3.17 -15.83
C ALA A 148 -2.54 2.54 -15.25
N TYR A 149 -2.36 1.64 -14.29
CA TYR A 149 -3.48 0.98 -13.62
C TYR A 149 -3.55 1.40 -12.15
N ALA A 150 -4.63 2.10 -11.79
CA ALA A 150 -4.89 2.57 -10.43
C ALA A 150 -3.72 3.33 -9.81
N ALA A 151 -2.94 4.06 -10.61
CA ALA A 151 -1.83 4.87 -10.12
C ALA A 151 -2.36 5.96 -9.17
N SER A 152 -1.58 6.32 -8.15
CA SER A 152 -2.05 7.21 -7.10
C SER A 152 -1.06 8.35 -6.85
N PHE A 153 -1.60 9.58 -6.76
CA PHE A 153 -0.89 10.74 -6.24
C PHE A 153 -0.91 10.77 -4.71
N GLY A 154 -1.91 10.15 -4.08
CA GLY A 154 -2.05 10.04 -2.64
C GLY A 154 -2.51 11.31 -1.92
N VAL A 155 -2.53 12.45 -2.61
CA VAL A 155 -2.93 13.78 -2.13
C VAL A 155 -3.80 14.48 -3.18
N ASN A 156 -4.45 15.59 -2.77
CA ASN A 156 -5.26 16.41 -3.69
C ASN A 156 -4.46 17.51 -4.39
N ASP A 157 -3.21 17.73 -3.96
CA ASP A 157 -2.36 18.80 -4.44
C ASP A 157 -1.34 18.28 -5.46
N TRP A 158 -0.90 19.15 -6.37
CA TRP A 158 0.13 18.86 -7.33
C TRP A 158 1.52 19.11 -6.70
N GLU A 159 2.20 18.03 -6.30
CA GLU A 159 3.50 18.08 -5.59
C GLU A 159 4.73 18.14 -6.54
N PHE A 160 4.54 18.45 -7.81
CA PHE A 160 5.61 18.51 -8.82
C PHE A 160 6.09 19.94 -9.03
N SER A 161 7.38 20.17 -9.21
CA SER A 161 7.92 21.43 -9.69
C SER A 161 7.53 21.67 -11.16
N ASP A 162 7.70 22.91 -11.66
CA ASP A 162 7.40 23.24 -13.05
C ASP A 162 8.24 22.40 -14.02
N GLN A 163 9.52 22.19 -13.72
CA GLN A 163 10.42 21.35 -14.51
C GLN A 163 9.95 19.88 -14.51
N GLU A 164 9.60 19.33 -13.34
CA GLU A 164 9.06 17.96 -13.25
C GLU A 164 7.73 17.84 -14.00
N THR A 165 6.88 18.86 -13.93
CA THR A 165 5.59 18.89 -14.64
C THR A 165 5.80 18.80 -16.16
N GLN A 166 6.77 19.53 -16.72
CA GLN A 166 7.09 19.46 -18.16
C GLN A 166 7.55 18.06 -18.56
N LEU A 167 8.51 17.48 -17.81
CA LEU A 167 9.05 16.14 -18.10
C LEU A 167 7.97 15.07 -18.02
N VAL A 168 7.12 15.16 -17.01
CA VAL A 168 6.00 14.24 -16.79
C VAL A 168 4.94 14.38 -17.88
N ALA A 169 4.61 15.61 -18.30
CA ALA A 169 3.63 15.86 -19.36
C ALA A 169 4.03 15.21 -20.68
N GLU A 170 5.32 15.26 -21.04
CA GLU A 170 5.83 14.60 -22.25
C GLU A 170 5.76 13.07 -22.14
N ALA A 171 6.19 12.51 -21.02
CA ALA A 171 6.19 11.07 -20.80
C ALA A 171 4.76 10.51 -20.74
N ALA A 172 3.83 11.20 -20.07
CA ALA A 172 2.47 10.78 -19.89
C ALA A 172 1.66 10.71 -21.19
N LYS A 173 2.01 11.50 -22.21
CA LYS A 173 1.40 11.42 -23.56
C LYS A 173 1.64 10.09 -24.26
N LEU A 174 2.65 9.34 -23.84
CA LEU A 174 3.00 8.04 -24.44
C LEU A 174 2.12 6.89 -23.91
N PHE A 175 1.29 7.12 -22.89
CA PHE A 175 0.41 6.10 -22.35
C PHE A 175 -0.76 5.83 -23.30
N SER A 176 -1.01 4.54 -23.54
CA SER A 176 -2.18 4.08 -24.29
C SER A 176 -3.46 4.26 -23.47
N ALA A 177 -3.37 4.16 -22.15
CA ALA A 177 -4.48 4.39 -21.24
C ALA A 177 -3.96 4.73 -19.82
N ILE A 178 -4.70 5.58 -19.13
CA ILE A 178 -4.41 6.00 -17.76
C ILE A 178 -5.64 5.77 -16.89
N SER A 179 -5.45 5.03 -15.81
CA SER A 179 -6.43 4.96 -14.73
C SER A 179 -5.77 5.27 -13.38
N VAL A 180 -6.56 5.84 -12.50
CA VAL A 180 -6.14 6.26 -11.16
C VAL A 180 -7.02 5.62 -10.08
N ARG A 181 -6.50 5.56 -8.86
CA ARG A 181 -7.20 4.95 -7.73
C ARG A 181 -8.17 5.91 -7.05
N GLU A 182 -7.85 7.19 -7.01
CA GLU A 182 -8.65 8.24 -6.41
C GLU A 182 -9.20 9.24 -7.43
N ASP A 183 -10.40 9.77 -7.19
CA ASP A 183 -11.08 10.74 -8.08
C ASP A 183 -10.31 12.07 -8.18
N SER A 184 -9.60 12.49 -7.14
CA SER A 184 -8.69 13.64 -7.18
C SER A 184 -7.60 13.48 -8.24
N GLY A 185 -7.14 12.26 -8.49
CA GLY A 185 -6.13 11.98 -9.53
C GLY A 185 -6.65 12.28 -10.95
N ILE A 186 -7.94 12.05 -11.23
CA ILE A 186 -8.56 12.44 -12.51
C ILE A 186 -8.46 13.95 -12.71
N LYS A 187 -8.81 14.69 -11.66
CA LYS A 187 -8.77 16.17 -11.67
C LYS A 187 -7.35 16.68 -11.90
N LEU A 188 -6.37 16.16 -11.15
CA LEU A 188 -4.97 16.53 -11.28
C LEU A 188 -4.42 16.27 -12.70
N LEU A 189 -4.69 15.09 -13.28
CA LEU A 189 -4.27 14.77 -14.63
C LEU A 189 -4.91 15.70 -15.67
N LYS A 190 -6.19 16.01 -15.51
CA LYS A 190 -6.89 16.91 -16.42
C LYS A 190 -6.39 18.34 -16.35
N GLU A 191 -6.26 18.88 -15.13
CA GLU A 191 -5.89 20.28 -14.91
C GLU A 191 -4.41 20.55 -15.18
N LYS A 192 -3.52 19.63 -14.80
CA LYS A 192 -2.06 19.85 -14.87
C LYS A 192 -1.41 19.33 -16.12
N LEU A 193 -1.95 18.25 -16.70
CA LEU A 193 -1.35 17.59 -17.87
C LEU A 193 -2.29 17.57 -19.10
N ASN A 194 -3.53 18.03 -18.97
CA ASN A 194 -4.59 17.94 -19.98
C ASN A 194 -4.81 16.50 -20.48
N LEU A 195 -4.71 15.52 -19.60
CA LEU A 195 -4.91 14.10 -19.90
C LEU A 195 -6.25 13.60 -19.38
N ASN A 196 -6.86 12.68 -20.12
CA ASN A 196 -8.06 11.97 -19.70
C ASN A 196 -7.66 10.69 -18.95
N SER A 197 -8.41 10.39 -17.89
CA SER A 197 -8.22 9.17 -17.10
C SER A 197 -9.55 8.75 -16.48
N ILE A 198 -9.60 7.53 -15.98
CA ILE A 198 -10.77 7.00 -15.26
C ILE A 198 -10.35 6.50 -13.88
N GLN A 199 -11.32 6.46 -12.97
CA GLN A 199 -11.13 5.81 -11.68
C GLN A 199 -11.39 4.31 -11.81
N VAL A 200 -10.47 3.50 -11.26
CA VAL A 200 -10.60 2.05 -11.13
C VAL A 200 -10.30 1.62 -9.69
N LEU A 201 -10.64 0.38 -9.36
CA LEU A 201 -10.34 -0.18 -8.05
C LEU A 201 -8.83 -0.38 -7.83
N ASP A 202 -8.41 -0.23 -6.56
CA ASP A 202 -7.09 -0.72 -6.13
C ASP A 202 -6.96 -2.21 -6.53
N PRO A 203 -5.78 -2.64 -7.02
CA PRO A 203 -5.57 -4.03 -7.44
C PRO A 203 -6.02 -5.07 -6.42
N THR A 204 -5.89 -4.79 -5.12
CA THR A 204 -6.31 -5.72 -4.08
C THR A 204 -7.82 -6.04 -4.10
N LEU A 205 -8.66 -5.11 -4.56
CA LEU A 205 -10.10 -5.32 -4.72
C LEU A 205 -10.46 -6.12 -5.97
N LEU A 206 -9.51 -6.37 -6.88
CA LEU A 206 -9.74 -7.22 -8.06
C LEU A 206 -9.81 -8.71 -7.70
N LEU A 207 -9.17 -9.09 -6.62
CA LEU A 207 -9.25 -10.44 -6.07
C LEU A 207 -10.42 -10.55 -5.09
N SER A 208 -10.97 -11.75 -4.99
CA SER A 208 -12.05 -12.06 -4.05
C SER A 208 -11.50 -12.31 -2.63
N ARG A 209 -12.39 -12.27 -1.63
CA ARG A 209 -12.05 -12.71 -0.27
C ARG A 209 -11.46 -14.13 -0.28
N ASP A 210 -12.02 -15.03 -1.07
CA ASP A 210 -11.61 -16.43 -1.10
C ASP A 210 -10.20 -16.61 -1.67
N ASP A 211 -9.76 -15.72 -2.56
CA ASP A 211 -8.37 -15.71 -3.03
C ASP A 211 -7.39 -15.46 -1.88
N TYR A 212 -7.72 -14.55 -0.98
CA TYR A 212 -6.91 -14.26 0.22
C TYR A 212 -7.04 -15.34 1.30
N VAL A 213 -8.22 -15.93 1.47
CA VAL A 213 -8.42 -17.04 2.41
C VAL A 213 -7.55 -18.24 2.03
N LYS A 214 -7.40 -18.55 0.73
CA LYS A 214 -6.49 -19.60 0.26
C LYS A 214 -5.02 -19.35 0.65
N LEU A 215 -4.58 -18.10 0.76
CA LEU A 215 -3.23 -17.78 1.25
C LEU A 215 -3.11 -18.10 2.75
N ILE A 216 -4.14 -17.77 3.53
CA ILE A 216 -4.20 -18.03 4.97
C ILE A 216 -4.16 -19.54 5.23
N GLU A 217 -5.01 -20.32 4.54
CA GLU A 217 -5.14 -21.77 4.72
C GLU A 217 -3.83 -22.51 4.39
N LYS A 218 -3.10 -22.05 3.37
CA LYS A 218 -1.80 -22.64 2.99
C LYS A 218 -0.69 -22.41 4.02
N ALA A 219 -0.89 -21.49 4.96
CA ALA A 219 0.16 -21.08 5.91
C ALA A 219 -0.02 -21.72 7.29
N ASP A 220 -1.12 -22.45 7.53
CA ASP A 220 -1.47 -23.11 8.81
C ASP A 220 -1.27 -22.20 10.02
N ILE A 221 -1.89 -21.03 9.99
CA ILE A 221 -1.75 -20.02 11.03
C ILE A 221 -2.89 -20.13 12.04
N GLY A 222 -2.52 -20.16 13.31
CA GLY A 222 -3.51 -20.15 14.42
C GLY A 222 -4.36 -18.88 14.40
N LYS A 223 -5.53 -18.96 15.06
CA LYS A 223 -6.47 -17.84 15.23
C LYS A 223 -5.81 -16.64 15.91
N SER A 224 -6.38 -15.49 15.69
CA SER A 224 -5.97 -14.24 16.34
C SER A 224 -6.29 -14.25 17.84
N SER A 225 -5.53 -13.51 18.64
CA SER A 225 -5.69 -13.46 20.11
C SER A 225 -6.88 -12.63 20.58
N GLY A 226 -7.60 -11.98 19.68
CA GLY A 226 -8.74 -11.13 19.96
C GLY A 226 -9.70 -11.05 18.77
N ASN A 227 -10.63 -10.09 18.84
CA ASN A 227 -11.66 -9.90 17.83
C ASN A 227 -11.89 -8.43 17.42
N LEU A 228 -11.16 -7.48 18.01
CA LEU A 228 -11.06 -6.09 17.56
C LEU A 228 -9.68 -5.89 16.94
N LEU A 229 -9.59 -5.98 15.61
CA LEU A 229 -8.32 -5.73 14.92
C LEU A 229 -7.98 -4.25 14.97
N THR A 230 -6.79 -3.93 15.49
CA THR A 230 -6.23 -2.60 15.51
C THR A 230 -5.00 -2.55 14.61
N TYR A 231 -5.09 -1.83 13.49
CA TYR A 231 -3.96 -1.64 12.59
C TYR A 231 -3.65 -0.16 12.44
N ILE A 232 -2.82 0.36 13.34
CA ILE A 232 -2.48 1.77 13.48
C ILE A 232 -1.04 1.99 13.04
N LEU A 233 -0.83 2.87 12.06
CA LEU A 233 0.49 3.22 11.52
C LEU A 233 1.10 4.41 12.26
N ASN A 234 0.26 5.35 12.73
CA ASN A 234 0.68 6.52 13.49
C ASN A 234 0.02 6.47 14.89
N PRO A 235 0.59 5.70 15.84
CA PRO A 235 0.02 5.57 17.18
C PRO A 235 0.10 6.89 17.97
N SER A 236 -0.95 7.18 18.75
CA SER A 236 -0.99 8.27 19.71
C SER A 236 -1.83 7.89 20.93
N SER A 237 -1.65 8.60 22.05
CA SER A 237 -2.45 8.38 23.27
C SER A 237 -3.95 8.54 23.00
N LYS A 238 -4.36 9.54 22.24
CA LYS A 238 -5.76 9.74 21.85
C LYS A 238 -6.34 8.54 21.09
N LYS A 239 -5.61 8.02 20.11
CA LYS A 239 -6.05 6.83 19.36
C LYS A 239 -6.13 5.60 20.26
N THR A 240 -5.19 5.43 21.18
CA THR A 240 -5.21 4.32 22.15
C THR A 240 -6.41 4.41 23.06
N THR A 241 -6.71 5.59 23.63
CA THR A 241 -7.91 5.82 24.44
C THR A 241 -9.18 5.50 23.65
N PHE A 242 -9.31 6.03 22.43
CA PHE A 242 -10.45 5.76 21.56
C PHE A 242 -10.66 4.24 21.31
N ILE A 243 -9.58 3.51 20.99
CA ILE A 243 -9.64 2.06 20.76
C ILE A 243 -10.13 1.33 22.02
N ASN A 244 -9.67 1.73 23.21
CA ASN A 244 -10.08 1.12 24.47
C ASN A 244 -11.57 1.39 24.78
N GLU A 245 -12.05 2.59 24.45
CA GLU A 245 -13.48 2.94 24.59
C GLU A 245 -14.35 2.13 23.62
N VAL A 246 -13.93 1.97 22.35
CA VAL A 246 -14.59 1.10 21.37
C VAL A 246 -14.64 -0.34 21.89
N ALA A 247 -13.52 -0.85 22.38
CA ALA A 247 -13.40 -2.21 22.89
C ALA A 247 -14.37 -2.44 24.06
N LYS A 248 -14.40 -1.51 25.02
CA LYS A 248 -15.29 -1.55 26.18
C LYS A 248 -16.76 -1.47 25.76
N ALA A 249 -17.12 -0.50 24.91
CA ALA A 249 -18.50 -0.30 24.47
C ALA A 249 -19.08 -1.47 23.70
N LYS A 250 -18.24 -2.23 22.98
CA LYS A 250 -18.66 -3.37 22.15
C LYS A 250 -18.32 -4.74 22.75
N GLY A 251 -17.71 -4.80 23.93
CA GLY A 251 -17.30 -6.06 24.57
C GLY A 251 -16.30 -6.85 23.71
N LEU A 252 -15.36 -6.15 23.06
CA LEU A 252 -14.39 -6.74 22.16
C LEU A 252 -12.98 -6.75 22.77
N ILE A 253 -12.15 -7.70 22.31
CA ILE A 253 -10.76 -7.86 22.76
C ILE A 253 -9.83 -7.31 21.66
N PRO A 254 -9.12 -6.19 21.93
CA PRO A 254 -8.17 -5.62 20.96
C PRO A 254 -7.00 -6.55 20.70
N PHE A 255 -6.58 -6.63 19.44
CA PHE A 255 -5.34 -7.28 19.02
C PHE A 255 -4.73 -6.54 17.81
N SER A 256 -3.45 -6.75 17.56
CA SER A 256 -2.74 -6.14 16.46
C SER A 256 -1.99 -7.18 15.63
N VAL A 257 -1.82 -6.89 14.36
CA VAL A 257 -1.04 -7.70 13.40
C VAL A 257 0.17 -6.93 12.86
N ASN A 258 0.63 -5.94 13.60
CA ASN A 258 1.89 -5.24 13.34
C ASN A 258 2.70 -5.08 14.64
N ASN A 259 3.97 -4.67 14.47
CA ASN A 259 4.89 -4.45 15.58
C ASN A 259 5.06 -2.97 15.92
N SER A 260 4.07 -2.11 15.60
CA SER A 260 4.16 -0.65 15.78
C SER A 260 4.42 -0.24 17.25
N ASN A 261 3.98 -1.05 18.20
CA ASN A 261 4.15 -0.79 19.64
C ASN A 261 5.40 -1.46 20.24
N VAL A 262 6.15 -2.23 19.45
CA VAL A 262 7.36 -2.91 19.94
C VAL A 262 8.52 -1.92 20.00
N LYS A 263 9.19 -1.87 21.16
CA LYS A 263 10.36 -0.99 21.35
C LYS A 263 11.47 -1.34 20.37
N GLN A 264 12.14 -0.32 19.82
CA GLN A 264 13.29 -0.53 18.93
C GLN A 264 14.42 -1.29 19.63
N THR A 265 14.52 -1.17 20.95
CA THR A 265 15.53 -1.85 21.79
C THR A 265 15.12 -3.24 22.26
N ALA A 266 13.89 -3.66 21.98
CA ALA A 266 13.42 -4.99 22.36
C ALA A 266 14.27 -6.12 21.72
N PRO A 267 14.25 -7.34 22.29
CA PRO A 267 14.84 -8.53 21.70
C PRO A 267 14.37 -8.73 20.24
N ILE A 268 15.21 -9.36 19.42
CA ILE A 268 14.92 -9.50 17.98
C ILE A 268 13.66 -10.30 17.71
N GLU A 269 13.38 -11.30 18.54
CA GLU A 269 12.22 -12.19 18.45
C GLU A 269 10.91 -11.42 18.53
N GLN A 270 10.85 -10.39 19.37
CA GLN A 270 9.69 -9.53 19.51
C GLN A 270 9.52 -8.54 18.33
N ARG A 271 10.61 -8.31 17.58
CA ARG A 271 10.63 -7.37 16.44
C ARG A 271 10.43 -8.05 15.08
N ILE A 272 10.39 -9.39 15.05
CA ILE A 272 10.07 -10.13 13.82
C ILE A 272 8.68 -9.71 13.34
N MET A 273 8.62 -9.24 12.09
CA MET A 273 7.37 -8.79 11.51
C MET A 273 6.43 -9.98 11.25
N PRO A 274 5.13 -9.85 11.61
CA PRO A 274 4.14 -10.85 11.25
C PRO A 274 4.15 -11.16 9.75
N SER A 275 3.80 -12.40 9.39
CA SER A 275 3.68 -12.76 7.98
C SER A 275 2.49 -12.06 7.33
N ILE A 276 2.47 -12.00 6.00
CA ILE A 276 1.35 -11.43 5.22
C ILE A 276 0.08 -12.24 5.48
N GLU A 277 0.21 -13.54 5.57
CA GLU A 277 -0.89 -14.45 5.87
C GLU A 277 -1.46 -14.18 7.28
N LYS A 278 -0.60 -13.94 8.28
CA LYS A 278 -1.05 -13.55 9.63
C LYS A 278 -1.74 -12.19 9.64
N TRP A 279 -1.27 -11.26 8.83
CA TRP A 279 -1.90 -9.97 8.64
C TRP A 279 -3.31 -10.14 8.04
N LEU A 280 -3.46 -10.97 7.00
CA LEU A 280 -4.74 -11.33 6.39
C LEU A 280 -5.67 -12.08 7.37
N GLN A 281 -5.13 -13.03 8.15
CA GLN A 281 -5.87 -13.74 9.19
C GLN A 281 -6.50 -12.78 10.19
N GLY A 282 -5.80 -11.69 10.53
CA GLY A 282 -6.33 -10.65 11.41
C GLY A 282 -7.66 -10.09 10.91
N PHE A 283 -7.80 -9.79 9.62
CA PHE A 283 -9.08 -9.36 9.04
C PHE A 283 -10.12 -10.48 9.02
N ASN A 284 -9.70 -11.71 8.71
CA ASN A 284 -10.61 -12.85 8.67
C ASN A 284 -11.26 -13.11 10.04
N ASP A 285 -10.51 -13.00 11.13
CA ASP A 285 -10.96 -13.24 12.51
C ASP A 285 -11.68 -12.04 13.13
N ALA A 286 -11.43 -10.83 12.67
CA ALA A 286 -11.99 -9.63 13.26
C ALA A 286 -13.54 -9.60 13.21
N LYS A 287 -14.15 -9.12 14.29
CA LYS A 287 -15.55 -8.66 14.34
C LYS A 287 -15.67 -7.18 14.03
N LEU A 288 -14.64 -6.40 14.32
CA LEU A 288 -14.53 -4.98 14.04
C LEU A 288 -13.05 -4.62 13.77
N VAL A 289 -12.80 -3.68 12.85
CA VAL A 289 -11.47 -3.17 12.54
C VAL A 289 -11.39 -1.69 12.88
N VAL A 290 -10.32 -1.25 13.55
CA VAL A 290 -9.98 0.16 13.74
C VAL A 290 -8.61 0.42 13.12
N THR A 291 -8.54 1.38 12.19
CA THR A 291 -7.31 1.60 11.41
C THR A 291 -7.13 3.05 10.98
N ASP A 292 -5.88 3.45 10.74
CA ASP A 292 -5.48 4.67 10.02
C ASP A 292 -4.71 4.34 8.71
N SER A 293 -4.86 3.11 8.22
CA SER A 293 -4.21 2.61 7.01
C SER A 293 -5.19 2.44 5.87
N PHE A 294 -4.86 2.98 4.69
CA PHE A 294 -5.67 2.81 3.48
C PHE A 294 -5.90 1.34 3.13
N HIS A 295 -4.85 0.54 3.07
CA HIS A 295 -5.01 -0.88 2.71
C HIS A 295 -5.75 -1.67 3.79
N ALA A 296 -5.63 -1.32 5.07
CA ALA A 296 -6.44 -1.98 6.09
C ALA A 296 -7.93 -1.63 5.94
N CYS A 297 -8.27 -0.41 5.51
CA CYS A 297 -9.63 -0.06 5.11
C CYS A 297 -10.09 -0.91 3.92
N VAL A 298 -9.29 -1.02 2.85
CA VAL A 298 -9.56 -1.86 1.69
C VAL A 298 -9.79 -3.33 2.08
N PHE A 299 -8.94 -3.90 2.93
CA PHE A 299 -9.09 -5.30 3.37
C PHE A 299 -10.29 -5.49 4.30
N SER A 300 -10.70 -4.48 5.06
CA SER A 300 -11.98 -4.52 5.80
C SER A 300 -13.17 -4.65 4.83
N ILE A 301 -13.12 -3.95 3.70
CA ILE A 301 -14.10 -4.07 2.62
C ILE A 301 -14.07 -5.48 2.01
N ILE A 302 -12.90 -6.00 1.63
CA ILE A 302 -12.73 -7.33 1.01
C ILE A 302 -13.27 -8.44 1.93
N PHE A 303 -12.95 -8.38 3.23
CA PHE A 303 -13.39 -9.36 4.21
C PHE A 303 -14.79 -9.09 4.77
N ASN A 304 -15.48 -8.05 4.26
CA ASN A 304 -16.80 -7.61 4.68
C ASN A 304 -16.89 -7.44 6.21
N LYS A 305 -15.94 -6.71 6.79
CA LYS A 305 -15.86 -6.43 8.21
C LYS A 305 -16.32 -5.00 8.51
N PRO A 306 -17.12 -4.79 9.56
CA PRO A 306 -17.34 -3.44 10.09
C PRO A 306 -15.99 -2.80 10.43
N PHE A 307 -15.82 -1.51 10.14
CA PHE A 307 -14.56 -0.85 10.40
C PHE A 307 -14.71 0.66 10.70
N ILE A 308 -13.73 1.19 11.40
CA ILE A 308 -13.55 2.60 11.69
C ILE A 308 -12.21 3.05 11.12
N VAL A 309 -12.23 4.11 10.31
CA VAL A 309 -11.03 4.75 9.78
C VAL A 309 -10.72 5.99 10.59
N LEU A 310 -9.56 6.03 11.23
CA LEU A 310 -9.07 7.21 11.92
C LEU A 310 -8.34 8.12 10.93
N GLY A 311 -8.85 9.32 10.71
CA GLY A 311 -8.26 10.29 9.79
C GLY A 311 -6.77 10.51 10.05
N ASN A 312 -5.99 10.61 8.98
CA ASN A 312 -4.56 10.80 9.04
C ASN A 312 -4.15 12.00 8.18
N HIS A 313 -4.07 13.17 8.79
CA HIS A 313 -3.73 14.41 8.10
C HIS A 313 -2.33 14.38 7.46
N GLU A 314 -1.36 13.68 8.07
CA GLU A 314 0.02 13.61 7.56
C GLU A 314 0.13 12.79 6.27
N ARG A 315 -0.72 11.79 6.10
CA ARG A 315 -0.73 10.90 4.93
C ARG A 315 -1.75 11.28 3.87
N GLY A 316 -2.57 12.31 4.15
CA GLY A 316 -3.67 12.77 3.32
C GLY A 316 -4.93 11.89 3.44
N ASN A 317 -6.10 12.51 3.47
CA ASN A 317 -7.39 11.81 3.54
C ASN A 317 -7.98 11.51 2.16
N ALA A 318 -7.46 12.13 1.09
CA ALA A 318 -7.99 12.00 -0.28
C ALA A 318 -8.31 10.57 -0.71
N ARG A 319 -7.43 9.64 -0.39
CA ARG A 319 -7.61 8.22 -0.72
C ARG A 319 -8.73 7.56 0.08
N PHE A 320 -8.87 7.92 1.36
CA PHE A 320 -9.98 7.45 2.20
C PHE A 320 -11.30 8.02 1.69
N ASP A 321 -11.35 9.34 1.47
CA ASP A 321 -12.55 10.01 1.00
C ASP A 321 -13.03 9.41 -0.32
N SER A 322 -12.12 9.22 -1.29
CA SER A 322 -12.43 8.61 -2.58
C SER A 322 -12.91 7.16 -2.45
N LEU A 323 -12.23 6.33 -1.63
CA LEU A 323 -12.61 4.93 -1.42
C LEU A 323 -13.96 4.83 -0.71
N LEU A 324 -14.15 5.58 0.37
CA LEU A 324 -15.38 5.54 1.17
C LEU A 324 -16.58 6.07 0.38
N LYS A 325 -16.37 7.11 -0.43
CA LYS A 325 -17.37 7.62 -1.38
C LYS A 325 -17.79 6.55 -2.38
N LEU A 326 -16.84 5.79 -2.92
CA LEU A 326 -17.11 4.75 -3.91
C LEU A 326 -18.02 3.64 -3.36
N PHE A 327 -17.99 3.39 -2.05
CA PHE A 327 -18.77 2.35 -1.38
C PHE A 327 -19.87 2.88 -0.46
N ASP A 328 -20.18 4.17 -0.48
CA ASP A 328 -21.16 4.85 0.40
C ASP A 328 -20.90 4.65 1.90
N LEU A 329 -19.60 4.68 2.29
CA LEU A 329 -19.10 4.42 3.64
C LEU A 329 -18.51 5.68 4.31
N HIS A 330 -18.98 6.87 3.98
CA HIS A 330 -18.44 8.13 4.50
C HIS A 330 -18.42 8.19 6.03
N ASP A 331 -19.44 7.64 6.68
CA ASP A 331 -19.58 7.63 8.14
C ASP A 331 -18.52 6.80 8.86
N ASN A 332 -17.79 5.96 8.12
CA ASN A 332 -16.69 5.16 8.68
C ASN A 332 -15.42 5.98 8.95
N LEU A 333 -15.32 7.20 8.39
CA LEU A 333 -14.16 8.10 8.61
C LEU A 333 -14.40 8.98 9.83
N VAL A 334 -13.57 8.80 10.83
CA VAL A 334 -13.57 9.60 12.06
C VAL A 334 -12.43 10.59 12.02
N VAL A 335 -12.77 11.87 11.89
CA VAL A 335 -11.82 12.99 11.91
C VAL A 335 -11.66 13.53 13.33
N ASN A 336 -12.75 13.63 14.08
CA ASN A 336 -12.75 14.07 15.48
C ASN A 336 -13.08 12.89 16.40
N LEU A 337 -12.09 12.43 17.17
CA LEU A 337 -12.21 11.29 18.07
C LEU A 337 -13.09 11.59 19.30
N ASP A 338 -13.15 12.87 19.71
CA ASP A 338 -13.82 13.28 20.96
C ASP A 338 -15.36 13.32 20.81
N SER A 339 -15.88 13.38 19.58
CA SER A 339 -17.33 13.52 19.29
C SER A 339 -17.97 12.31 18.59
N TYR A 340 -17.31 11.15 18.63
CA TYR A 340 -17.73 10.00 17.86
C TYR A 340 -18.81 9.15 18.55
N SER A 341 -19.91 8.86 17.83
CA SER A 341 -20.95 7.93 18.30
C SER A 341 -20.71 6.52 17.73
N PHE A 342 -20.52 5.55 18.62
CA PHE A 342 -20.22 4.14 18.27
C PHE A 342 -21.40 3.36 17.71
N GLU A 343 -22.61 3.92 17.73
CA GLU A 343 -23.83 3.20 17.32
C GLU A 343 -23.96 3.02 15.81
N ARG A 344 -23.44 3.96 15.02
CA ARG A 344 -23.61 4.02 13.56
C ARG A 344 -22.85 2.96 12.74
N ILE A 345 -21.73 2.48 13.23
CA ILE A 345 -20.77 1.67 12.40
C ILE A 345 -21.23 0.26 12.11
N LEU A 346 -21.95 -0.37 13.01
CA LEU A 346 -22.29 -1.78 12.88
C LEU A 346 -23.36 -2.08 11.82
N SER A 347 -23.97 -1.05 11.26
CA SER A 347 -25.02 -1.16 10.23
C SER A 347 -24.52 -1.05 8.78
N SER A 348 -23.30 -0.56 8.56
CA SER A 348 -22.76 -0.41 7.21
C SER A 348 -22.23 -1.74 6.67
N ARG A 349 -23.12 -2.55 6.08
CA ARG A 349 -22.74 -3.71 5.28
C ARG A 349 -22.51 -3.27 3.84
N ILE A 350 -21.37 -3.68 3.30
CA ILE A 350 -21.06 -3.43 1.88
C ILE A 350 -21.86 -4.41 1.04
N GLU A 351 -22.58 -3.89 0.07
CA GLU A 351 -23.28 -4.72 -0.90
C GLU A 351 -22.28 -5.41 -1.82
N ASN A 352 -22.20 -6.72 -1.76
CA ASN A 352 -21.32 -7.53 -2.60
C ASN A 352 -21.53 -7.21 -4.10
N LYS A 353 -22.75 -6.89 -4.51
CA LYS A 353 -23.09 -6.53 -5.89
C LYS A 353 -22.29 -5.30 -6.36
N LYS A 354 -22.18 -4.26 -5.55
CA LYS A 354 -21.43 -3.04 -5.89
C LYS A 354 -19.94 -3.31 -6.07
N ILE A 355 -19.35 -4.15 -5.22
CA ILE A 355 -17.95 -4.55 -5.37
C ILE A 355 -17.74 -5.29 -6.69
N GLU A 356 -18.61 -6.24 -7.03
CA GLU A 356 -18.48 -7.01 -8.26
C GLU A 356 -18.64 -6.14 -9.52
N GLU A 357 -19.60 -5.22 -9.56
CA GLU A 357 -19.77 -4.29 -10.67
C GLU A 357 -18.51 -3.44 -10.90
N LEU A 358 -17.93 -2.91 -9.84
CA LEU A 358 -16.69 -2.10 -9.92
C LEU A 358 -15.48 -2.95 -10.30
N ARG A 359 -15.41 -4.20 -9.82
CA ARG A 359 -14.38 -5.17 -10.19
C ARG A 359 -14.44 -5.49 -11.67
N ILE A 360 -15.61 -5.80 -12.20
CA ILE A 360 -15.82 -6.07 -13.62
C ILE A 360 -15.35 -4.89 -14.47
N LYS A 361 -15.78 -3.66 -14.15
CA LYS A 361 -15.33 -2.45 -14.87
C LYS A 361 -13.81 -2.28 -14.85
N SER A 362 -13.18 -2.52 -13.69
CA SER A 362 -11.73 -2.39 -13.53
C SER A 362 -10.96 -3.46 -14.32
N ILE A 363 -11.47 -4.70 -14.35
CA ILE A 363 -10.89 -5.78 -15.17
C ILE A 363 -11.12 -5.52 -16.65
N GLN A 364 -12.27 -4.97 -17.05
CA GLN A 364 -12.52 -4.59 -18.43
C GLN A 364 -11.52 -3.55 -18.94
N PHE A 365 -11.15 -2.57 -18.10
CA PHE A 365 -10.07 -1.62 -18.44
C PHE A 365 -8.77 -2.35 -18.77
N LEU A 366 -8.35 -3.29 -17.93
CA LEU A 366 -7.14 -4.09 -18.22
C LEU A 366 -7.28 -4.86 -19.54
N LYS A 367 -8.38 -5.58 -19.76
CA LYS A 367 -8.63 -6.35 -21.00
C LYS A 367 -8.63 -5.51 -22.25
N GLN A 368 -9.09 -4.25 -22.15
CA GLN A 368 -9.18 -3.35 -23.30
C GLN A 368 -7.81 -2.80 -23.69
N PHE A 369 -6.94 -2.53 -22.73
CA PHE A 369 -5.70 -1.81 -22.97
C PHE A 369 -4.43 -2.67 -22.84
N ILE A 370 -4.58 -3.90 -22.40
CA ILE A 370 -3.53 -4.91 -22.37
C ILE A 370 -3.88 -6.03 -23.33
#